data_c7652196be4bb73ddba47711b087b484
#
_entry.id   c7652196be4bb73ddba47711b087b484
#
_cell.length_a   1.000
_cell.length_b   1.000
_cell.length_c   1.000
_cell.angle_alpha   90.00
_cell.angle_beta   90.00
_cell.angle_gamma   90.00
#
_symmetry.space_group_name_H-M   'P 1'
#
loop_
_entity.id
_entity.type
_entity.pdbx_description
1 polymer ?
#
loop_
_entity_poly.entity_id
_entity_poly.type
_entity_poly.pdbx_seq_one_letter_code
_entity_poly.pdbx_strand_id
1 'polypeptide(L)'
;MNKPTYNEMLEAGVHYGHLKRKWNPKMLPYIFMERKGIHIIDLNRTADCLETAAAAMKQIAKSGRKILFVATKKQAKDIVAQAALSVEMPFVTERWLGGMMTNFSTIRKSVKKMNSIDKMLNDPAVSITKKERLTLTREKNKLERVLGGIANLNRLPSAVFMVDIHHEHIALAEAKRLGMRTFAMVDTNSDPNKVDFPIPANDDASKSVKLITDYIVGSIKEGMEERRASKQAETEEK
;
A
#
# COMPACT_ATOMS: atom_id res chain seq x y z
N MET A 1 19.30 -2.99 -2.06
CA MET A 1 19.18 -1.69 -1.35
C MET A 1 19.68 -1.84 0.08
N ASN A 2 20.40 -0.86 0.63
CA ASN A 2 20.90 -0.98 2.00
C ASN A 2 19.76 -0.87 3.02
N LYS A 3 19.79 -1.72 4.06
CA LYS A 3 18.85 -1.68 5.18
C LYS A 3 18.93 -0.31 5.86
N PRO A 4 17.79 0.32 6.22
CA PRO A 4 17.81 1.58 6.96
C PRO A 4 18.61 1.43 8.24
N THR A 5 19.52 2.36 8.49
CA THR A 5 20.33 2.37 9.71
C THR A 5 19.49 2.77 10.91
N TYR A 6 19.95 2.40 12.10
CA TYR A 6 19.31 2.79 13.35
C TYR A 6 19.13 4.32 13.46
N ASN A 7 20.16 5.09 13.06
CA ASN A 7 20.13 6.54 13.10
C ASN A 7 19.11 7.13 12.11
N GLU A 8 19.02 6.61 10.90
CA GLU A 8 18.01 7.05 9.92
C GLU A 8 16.58 6.79 10.42
N MET A 9 16.34 5.63 11.04
CA MET A 9 15.03 5.33 11.63
C MET A 9 14.73 6.25 12.83
N LEU A 10 15.73 6.59 13.64
CA LEU A 10 15.57 7.49 14.76
C LEU A 10 15.24 8.91 14.31
N GLU A 11 15.95 9.44 13.31
CA GLU A 11 15.74 10.77 12.72
C GLU A 11 14.40 10.88 12.00
N ALA A 12 13.96 9.78 11.35
CA ALA A 12 12.65 9.71 10.74
C ALA A 12 11.51 9.61 11.75
N GLY A 13 11.81 9.37 13.03
CA GLY A 13 10.82 9.26 14.10
C GLY A 13 10.02 7.96 14.06
N VAL A 14 10.59 6.89 13.53
CA VAL A 14 9.95 5.56 13.43
C VAL A 14 9.62 4.98 14.80
N HIS A 15 10.41 5.32 15.82
CA HIS A 15 10.31 4.82 17.18
C HIS A 15 9.15 5.40 18.00
N TYR A 16 8.52 6.49 17.56
CA TYR A 16 7.39 7.07 18.27
C TYR A 16 6.11 6.26 18.04
N GLY A 17 5.52 5.77 19.10
CA GLY A 17 4.21 5.17 19.07
C GLY A 17 3.13 6.11 19.62
N HIS A 18 1.97 5.57 19.87
CA HIS A 18 0.82 6.29 20.41
C HIS A 18 0.88 6.43 21.95
N LEU A 19 -0.02 7.25 22.49
CA LEU A 19 -0.23 7.43 23.93
C LEU A 19 -0.56 6.08 24.60
N LYS A 20 -0.01 5.84 25.80
CA LYS A 20 -0.26 4.65 26.62
C LYS A 20 -1.73 4.29 26.76
N ARG A 21 -2.63 5.25 26.92
CA ARG A 21 -4.08 5.00 27.04
C ARG A 21 -4.75 4.38 25.80
N LYS A 22 -4.09 4.43 24.64
CA LYS A 22 -4.61 3.93 23.35
C LYS A 22 -3.92 2.67 22.85
N TRP A 23 -2.96 2.16 23.60
CA TRP A 23 -2.14 1.04 23.14
C TRP A 23 -2.89 -0.29 23.13
N ASN A 24 -2.39 -1.20 22.31
CA ASN A 24 -2.85 -2.58 22.28
C ASN A 24 -1.86 -3.47 23.06
N PRO A 25 -2.31 -4.27 24.07
CA PRO A 25 -1.43 -5.14 24.83
C PRO A 25 -0.62 -6.13 24.00
N LYS A 26 -1.12 -6.53 22.84
CA LYS A 26 -0.41 -7.44 21.91
C LYS A 26 0.83 -6.81 21.26
N MET A 27 0.98 -5.49 21.34
CA MET A 27 2.18 -4.78 20.91
C MET A 27 3.33 -4.82 21.92
N LEU A 28 3.09 -5.35 23.13
CA LEU A 28 4.12 -5.43 24.19
C LEU A 28 5.48 -5.95 23.71
N PRO A 29 5.58 -7.01 22.87
CA PRO A 29 6.87 -7.51 22.39
C PRO A 29 7.68 -6.54 21.52
N TYR A 30 7.02 -5.49 20.99
CA TYR A 30 7.61 -4.48 20.10
C TYR A 30 7.84 -3.14 20.77
N ILE A 31 7.46 -3.00 22.04
CA ILE A 31 7.63 -1.77 22.82
C ILE A 31 8.92 -1.86 23.62
N PHE A 32 9.82 -0.91 23.43
CA PHE A 32 11.07 -0.80 24.16
C PHE A 32 10.88 -0.19 25.57
N MET A 33 10.18 0.94 25.65
CA MET A 33 9.91 1.66 26.89
C MET A 33 8.73 2.63 26.76
N GLU A 34 8.35 3.20 27.91
CA GLU A 34 7.41 4.33 27.97
C GLU A 34 8.18 5.60 28.34
N ARG A 35 7.93 6.69 27.62
CA ARG A 35 8.52 8.01 27.91
C ARG A 35 7.45 9.09 27.78
N LYS A 36 7.22 9.85 28.84
CA LYS A 36 6.21 10.94 28.88
C LYS A 36 4.81 10.50 28.45
N GLY A 37 4.39 9.28 28.81
CA GLY A 37 3.07 8.73 28.47
C GLY A 37 2.91 8.28 27.02
N ILE A 38 4.02 8.18 26.27
CA ILE A 38 4.07 7.67 24.89
C ILE A 38 4.90 6.39 24.88
N HIS A 39 4.45 5.38 24.17
CA HIS A 39 5.22 4.17 23.94
C HIS A 39 6.32 4.41 22.90
N ILE A 40 7.50 3.88 23.15
CA ILE A 40 8.64 3.90 22.23
C ILE A 40 8.78 2.50 21.65
N ILE A 41 8.77 2.40 20.33
CA ILE A 41 8.93 1.15 19.59
C ILE A 41 10.40 0.76 19.53
N ASP A 42 10.69 -0.54 19.65
CA ASP A 42 12.04 -1.08 19.49
C ASP A 42 12.43 -1.10 18.02
N LEU A 43 13.39 -0.24 17.66
CA LEU A 43 13.89 -0.11 16.29
C LEU A 43 14.63 -1.37 15.79
N ASN A 44 15.21 -2.18 16.66
CA ASN A 44 15.83 -3.44 16.26
C ASN A 44 14.77 -4.40 15.77
N ARG A 45 13.65 -4.52 16.50
CA ARG A 45 12.50 -5.32 16.08
C ARG A 45 11.88 -4.80 14.79
N THR A 46 11.79 -3.48 14.65
CA THR A 46 11.34 -2.85 13.39
C THR A 46 12.23 -3.26 12.23
N ALA A 47 13.55 -3.19 12.39
CA ALA A 47 14.52 -3.53 11.36
C ALA A 47 14.43 -5.00 10.90
N ASP A 48 14.27 -5.94 11.84
CA ASP A 48 14.15 -7.37 11.55
C ASP A 48 12.82 -7.69 10.85
N CYS A 49 11.71 -7.12 11.35
CA CYS A 49 10.39 -7.28 10.72
C CYS A 49 10.35 -6.66 9.31
N LEU A 50 10.96 -5.49 9.14
CA LEU A 50 11.03 -4.82 7.85
C LEU A 50 11.82 -5.62 6.81
N GLU A 51 12.96 -6.20 7.20
CA GLU A 51 13.78 -7.04 6.34
C GLU A 51 13.01 -8.30 5.91
N THR A 52 12.35 -8.97 6.86
CA THR A 52 11.52 -10.14 6.58
C THR A 52 10.37 -9.82 5.62
N ALA A 53 9.67 -8.71 5.86
CA ALA A 53 8.59 -8.25 5.00
C ALA A 53 9.09 -7.90 3.59
N ALA A 54 10.20 -7.16 3.48
CA ALA A 54 10.80 -6.76 2.23
C ALA A 54 11.27 -7.97 1.40
N ALA A 55 11.91 -8.96 2.03
CA ALA A 55 12.32 -10.21 1.37
C ALA A 55 11.11 -10.98 0.81
N ALA A 56 10.01 -11.08 1.57
CA ALA A 56 8.80 -11.71 1.10
C ALA A 56 8.15 -10.94 -0.07
N MET A 57 8.10 -9.60 -0.02
CA MET A 57 7.58 -8.77 -1.12
C MET A 57 8.46 -8.86 -2.38
N LYS A 58 9.79 -8.91 -2.23
CA LYS A 58 10.74 -9.16 -3.33
C LYS A 58 10.41 -10.47 -4.06
N GLN A 59 10.14 -11.56 -3.34
CA GLN A 59 9.76 -12.84 -3.94
C GLN A 59 8.42 -12.77 -4.68
N ILE A 60 7.43 -12.03 -4.15
CA ILE A 60 6.15 -11.81 -4.83
C ILE A 60 6.38 -11.04 -6.14
N ALA A 61 7.19 -9.98 -6.12
CA ALA A 61 7.51 -9.19 -7.29
C ALA A 61 8.29 -10.01 -8.34
N LYS A 62 9.26 -10.81 -7.93
CA LYS A 62 10.00 -11.76 -8.77
C LYS A 62 9.08 -12.76 -9.48
N SER A 63 8.03 -13.24 -8.81
CA SER A 63 7.01 -14.10 -9.44
C SER A 63 6.08 -13.34 -10.40
N GLY A 64 6.21 -12.02 -10.51
CA GLY A 64 5.40 -11.15 -11.39
C GLY A 64 4.00 -10.89 -10.92
N ARG A 65 3.71 -11.20 -9.67
CA ARG A 65 2.42 -10.91 -9.04
C ARG A 65 2.39 -9.47 -8.56
N LYS A 66 1.19 -8.89 -8.51
CA LYS A 66 1.01 -7.50 -8.06
C LYS A 66 0.75 -7.45 -6.55
N ILE A 67 1.27 -6.39 -5.93
CA ILE A 67 1.05 -6.03 -4.52
C ILE A 67 0.21 -4.76 -4.52
N LEU A 68 -0.90 -4.74 -3.80
CA LEU A 68 -1.76 -3.57 -3.66
C LEU A 68 -1.29 -2.72 -2.48
N PHE A 69 -1.01 -1.45 -2.73
CA PHE A 69 -0.66 -0.48 -1.70
C PHE A 69 -1.92 0.24 -1.20
N VAL A 70 -2.11 0.31 0.11
CA VAL A 70 -3.28 0.95 0.72
C VAL A 70 -2.84 1.91 1.80
N ALA A 71 -3.18 3.19 1.64
CA ALA A 71 -2.87 4.24 2.59
C ALA A 71 -3.83 5.42 2.44
N THR A 72 -4.93 5.44 3.19
CA THR A 72 -5.90 6.54 3.11
C THR A 72 -5.65 7.66 4.14
N LYS A 73 -4.66 7.49 5.03
CA LYS A 73 -4.20 8.54 5.96
C LYS A 73 -3.61 9.72 5.19
N LYS A 74 -3.95 10.95 5.59
CA LYS A 74 -3.47 12.19 4.94
C LYS A 74 -1.94 12.28 4.88
N GLN A 75 -1.24 11.80 5.92
CA GLN A 75 0.21 11.85 6.04
C GLN A 75 0.91 10.84 5.11
N ALA A 76 0.23 9.76 4.73
CA ALA A 76 0.79 8.63 4.00
C ALA A 76 0.39 8.60 2.52
N LYS A 77 -0.78 9.14 2.16
CA LYS A 77 -1.41 8.93 0.85
C LYS A 77 -0.52 9.31 -0.34
N ASP A 78 0.08 10.50 -0.30
CA ASP A 78 0.86 11.02 -1.44
C ASP A 78 2.21 10.27 -1.56
N ILE A 79 2.82 9.92 -0.42
CA ILE A 79 4.07 9.16 -0.35
C ILE A 79 3.86 7.76 -0.94
N VAL A 80 2.81 7.07 -0.49
CA VAL A 80 2.51 5.71 -0.93
C VAL A 80 2.04 5.66 -2.38
N ALA A 81 1.29 6.68 -2.85
CA ALA A 81 0.91 6.78 -4.26
C ALA A 81 2.13 6.91 -5.18
N GLN A 82 3.06 7.83 -4.87
CA GLN A 82 4.28 8.02 -5.64
C GLN A 82 5.17 6.78 -5.62
N ALA A 83 5.31 6.16 -4.47
CA ALA A 83 6.07 4.94 -4.28
C ALA A 83 5.51 3.77 -5.12
N ALA A 84 4.19 3.54 -5.07
CA ALA A 84 3.53 2.49 -5.85
C ALA A 84 3.63 2.75 -7.36
N LEU A 85 3.45 4.00 -7.81
CA LEU A 85 3.63 4.39 -9.21
C LEU A 85 5.04 4.09 -9.72
N SER A 86 6.08 4.32 -8.91
CA SER A 86 7.48 4.07 -9.29
C SER A 86 7.80 2.61 -9.61
N VAL A 87 6.96 1.68 -9.15
CA VAL A 87 7.08 0.22 -9.38
C VAL A 87 5.89 -0.37 -10.13
N GLU A 88 5.06 0.47 -10.73
CA GLU A 88 3.87 0.05 -11.49
C GLU A 88 2.94 -0.88 -10.68
N MET A 89 2.87 -0.69 -9.37
CA MET A 89 1.97 -1.44 -8.51
C MET A 89 0.64 -0.69 -8.30
N PRO A 90 -0.47 -1.41 -8.16
CA PRO A 90 -1.76 -0.80 -7.87
C PRO A 90 -1.79 -0.18 -6.47
N PHE A 91 -2.56 0.89 -6.32
CA PHE A 91 -2.69 1.58 -5.03
C PHE A 91 -4.09 2.16 -4.79
N VAL A 92 -4.42 2.34 -3.51
CA VAL A 92 -5.63 3.01 -3.05
C VAL A 92 -5.25 4.00 -1.93
N THR A 93 -5.42 5.29 -2.19
CA THR A 93 -4.94 6.36 -1.29
C THR A 93 -6.00 7.38 -0.89
N GLU A 94 -7.18 7.37 -1.54
CA GLU A 94 -8.22 8.34 -1.19
C GLU A 94 -9.29 7.74 -0.27
N ARG A 95 -9.90 6.65 -0.68
CA ARG A 95 -10.92 5.96 0.10
C ARG A 95 -11.02 4.51 -0.30
N TRP A 96 -10.99 3.62 0.69
CA TRP A 96 -11.32 2.22 0.47
C TRP A 96 -12.85 2.08 0.31
N LEU A 97 -13.28 1.53 -0.81
CA LEU A 97 -14.69 1.16 -1.01
C LEU A 97 -14.90 -0.26 -0.50
N GLY A 98 -15.91 -0.45 0.36
CA GLY A 98 -16.26 -1.81 0.82
C GLY A 98 -16.55 -2.72 -0.38
N GLY A 99 -15.95 -3.91 -0.38
CA GLY A 99 -16.05 -4.85 -1.49
C GLY A 99 -15.01 -4.62 -2.59
N MET A 100 -14.01 -3.77 -2.39
CA MET A 100 -13.01 -3.45 -3.43
C MET A 100 -12.25 -4.69 -3.91
N MET A 101 -11.99 -5.65 -3.05
CA MET A 101 -11.40 -6.94 -3.40
C MET A 101 -12.43 -8.07 -3.39
N THR A 102 -13.31 -8.14 -2.40
CA THR A 102 -14.31 -9.21 -2.27
C THR A 102 -15.40 -9.15 -3.33
N ASN A 103 -15.72 -7.96 -3.86
CA ASN A 103 -16.63 -7.76 -4.97
C ASN A 103 -15.92 -7.10 -6.17
N PHE A 104 -14.76 -7.64 -6.50
CA PHE A 104 -13.89 -7.09 -7.55
C PHE A 104 -14.57 -6.97 -8.92
N SER A 105 -15.50 -7.89 -9.25
CA SER A 105 -16.25 -7.83 -10.51
C SER A 105 -17.06 -6.55 -10.68
N THR A 106 -17.69 -6.08 -9.60
CA THR A 106 -18.46 -4.82 -9.59
C THR A 106 -17.55 -3.60 -9.67
N ILE A 107 -16.41 -3.64 -8.95
CA ILE A 107 -15.39 -2.58 -9.05
C ILE A 107 -14.85 -2.48 -10.48
N ARG A 108 -14.61 -3.62 -11.16
CA ARG A 108 -14.19 -3.63 -12.57
C ARG A 108 -15.24 -3.03 -13.52
N LYS A 109 -16.54 -3.20 -13.23
CA LYS A 109 -17.61 -2.52 -14.00
C LYS A 109 -17.51 -1.00 -13.83
N SER A 110 -17.23 -0.51 -12.61
CA SER A 110 -17.06 0.93 -12.35
C SER A 110 -15.81 1.49 -13.04
N VAL A 111 -14.70 0.74 -13.07
CA VAL A 111 -13.48 1.11 -13.83
C VAL A 111 -13.79 1.13 -15.35
N LYS A 112 -14.51 0.15 -15.88
CA LYS A 112 -14.92 0.16 -17.30
C LYS A 112 -15.80 1.36 -17.62
N LYS A 113 -16.73 1.72 -16.72
CA LYS A 113 -17.55 2.93 -16.88
C LYS A 113 -16.68 4.19 -16.93
N MET A 114 -15.70 4.34 -16.03
CA MET A 114 -14.75 5.44 -16.03
C MET A 114 -14.02 5.56 -17.38
N ASN A 115 -13.49 4.44 -17.89
CA ASN A 115 -12.78 4.41 -19.18
C ASN A 115 -13.72 4.69 -20.37
N SER A 116 -14.99 4.27 -20.30
CA SER A 116 -16.00 4.58 -21.32
C SER A 116 -16.32 6.08 -21.35
N ILE A 117 -16.48 6.70 -20.19
CA ILE A 117 -16.70 8.15 -20.09
C ILE A 117 -15.48 8.91 -20.67
N ASP A 118 -14.27 8.47 -20.35
CA ASP A 118 -13.05 9.07 -20.87
C ASP A 118 -12.99 9.01 -22.41
N LYS A 119 -13.30 7.84 -22.99
CA LYS A 119 -13.39 7.69 -24.45
C LYS A 119 -14.43 8.63 -25.07
N MET A 120 -15.64 8.71 -24.48
CA MET A 120 -16.70 9.59 -24.99
C MET A 120 -16.32 11.08 -24.93
N LEU A 121 -15.60 11.51 -23.89
CA LEU A 121 -15.15 12.90 -23.73
C LEU A 121 -14.06 13.28 -24.73
N ASN A 122 -13.24 12.31 -25.16
CA ASN A 122 -12.11 12.50 -26.07
C ASN A 122 -12.44 12.19 -27.54
N ASP A 123 -13.61 11.61 -27.83
CA ASP A 123 -14.03 11.29 -29.20
C ASP A 123 -14.66 12.51 -29.88
N PRO A 124 -14.05 13.06 -30.94
CA PRO A 124 -14.59 14.20 -31.66
C PRO A 124 -15.87 13.89 -32.45
N ALA A 125 -16.16 12.61 -32.71
CA ALA A 125 -17.37 12.19 -33.44
C ALA A 125 -18.62 12.20 -32.56
N VAL A 126 -18.45 12.24 -31.23
CA VAL A 126 -19.58 12.24 -30.28
C VAL A 126 -20.05 13.65 -30.00
N SER A 127 -21.22 14.02 -30.48
CA SER A 127 -21.84 15.31 -30.18
C SER A 127 -22.45 15.31 -28.79
N ILE A 128 -21.80 16.01 -27.84
CA ILE A 128 -22.22 16.11 -26.44
C ILE A 128 -22.49 17.59 -26.13
N THR A 129 -23.63 17.88 -25.50
CA THR A 129 -23.94 19.24 -25.04
C THR A 129 -22.97 19.70 -23.94
N LYS A 130 -22.77 21.01 -23.78
CA LYS A 130 -21.89 21.58 -22.74
C LYS A 130 -22.28 21.10 -21.34
N LYS A 131 -23.58 20.97 -21.04
CA LYS A 131 -24.09 20.50 -19.75
C LYS A 131 -23.72 19.02 -19.50
N GLU A 132 -23.93 18.16 -20.49
CA GLU A 132 -23.60 16.74 -20.42
C GLU A 132 -22.08 16.55 -20.25
N ARG A 133 -21.27 17.25 -21.05
CA ARG A 133 -19.80 17.23 -20.92
C ARG A 133 -19.37 17.55 -19.50
N LEU A 134 -19.90 18.61 -18.88
CA LEU A 134 -19.59 18.98 -17.51
C LEU A 134 -19.98 17.90 -16.52
N THR A 135 -21.17 17.30 -16.69
CA THR A 135 -21.64 16.22 -15.80
C THR A 135 -20.76 14.97 -15.91
N LEU A 136 -20.45 14.53 -17.14
CA LEU A 136 -19.55 13.39 -17.39
C LEU A 136 -18.13 13.64 -16.86
N THR A 137 -17.60 14.85 -17.04
CA THR A 137 -16.28 15.22 -16.50
C THR A 137 -16.26 15.12 -14.97
N ARG A 138 -17.29 15.61 -14.29
CA ARG A 138 -17.41 15.50 -12.83
C ARG A 138 -17.50 14.03 -12.37
N GLU A 139 -18.27 13.22 -13.08
CA GLU A 139 -18.40 11.80 -12.78
C GLU A 139 -17.07 11.05 -13.00
N LYS A 140 -16.38 11.29 -14.12
CA LYS A 140 -15.05 10.76 -14.40
C LYS A 140 -14.08 11.11 -13.27
N ASN A 141 -13.94 12.40 -12.94
CA ASN A 141 -13.00 12.86 -11.91
C ASN A 141 -13.28 12.23 -10.54
N LYS A 142 -14.57 12.02 -10.19
CA LYS A 142 -14.95 11.34 -8.96
C LYS A 142 -14.51 9.87 -8.96
N LEU A 143 -14.70 9.15 -10.07
CA LEU A 143 -14.29 7.75 -10.21
C LEU A 143 -12.77 7.62 -10.26
N GLU A 144 -12.09 8.47 -11.02
CA GLU A 144 -10.64 8.47 -11.19
C GLU A 144 -9.92 8.73 -9.86
N ARG A 145 -10.42 9.64 -9.05
CA ARG A 145 -9.85 9.91 -7.72
C ARG A 145 -9.84 8.67 -6.82
N VAL A 146 -10.89 7.83 -6.89
CA VAL A 146 -11.03 6.66 -5.99
C VAL A 146 -10.49 5.38 -6.63
N LEU A 147 -10.64 5.21 -7.93
CA LEU A 147 -10.34 3.97 -8.65
C LEU A 147 -9.14 4.07 -9.59
N GLY A 148 -8.58 5.26 -9.79
CA GLY A 148 -7.48 5.50 -10.72
C GLY A 148 -6.27 4.61 -10.45
N GLY A 149 -5.87 4.45 -9.19
CA GLY A 149 -4.72 3.62 -8.81
C GLY A 149 -4.92 2.11 -9.05
N ILE A 150 -6.15 1.66 -9.29
CA ILE A 150 -6.46 0.26 -9.61
C ILE A 150 -7.01 0.08 -11.03
N ALA A 151 -7.02 1.13 -11.85
CA ALA A 151 -7.58 1.10 -13.21
C ALA A 151 -6.97 -0.02 -14.07
N ASN A 152 -5.68 -0.25 -13.97
CA ASN A 152 -4.92 -1.25 -14.71
C ASN A 152 -4.91 -2.64 -14.05
N LEU A 153 -5.59 -2.81 -12.92
CA LEU A 153 -5.64 -4.07 -12.21
C LEU A 153 -6.66 -5.03 -12.84
N ASN A 154 -6.20 -6.03 -13.58
CA ASN A 154 -7.06 -7.00 -14.27
C ASN A 154 -7.40 -8.23 -13.44
N ARG A 155 -6.57 -8.56 -12.45
CA ARG A 155 -6.73 -9.70 -11.54
C ARG A 155 -6.51 -9.24 -10.11
N LEU A 156 -7.06 -9.96 -9.14
CA LEU A 156 -6.79 -9.71 -7.72
C LEU A 156 -5.28 -9.74 -7.44
N PRO A 157 -4.78 -8.80 -6.61
CA PRO A 157 -3.39 -8.82 -6.16
C PRO A 157 -3.14 -10.05 -5.29
N SER A 158 -1.89 -10.49 -5.19
CA SER A 158 -1.54 -11.62 -4.32
C SER A 158 -1.16 -11.20 -2.91
N ALA A 159 -0.93 -9.92 -2.72
CA ALA A 159 -0.60 -9.34 -1.43
C ALA A 159 -1.10 -7.91 -1.32
N VAL A 160 -1.25 -7.46 -0.09
CA VAL A 160 -1.64 -6.08 0.25
C VAL A 160 -0.63 -5.51 1.24
N PHE A 161 -0.11 -4.31 0.95
CA PHE A 161 0.66 -3.51 1.89
C PHE A 161 -0.19 -2.35 2.40
N MET A 162 -0.33 -2.23 3.71
CA MET A 162 -1.19 -1.23 4.36
C MET A 162 -0.38 -0.34 5.29
N VAL A 163 -0.74 0.94 5.35
CA VAL A 163 -0.25 1.87 6.37
C VAL A 163 -1.37 2.13 7.34
N ASP A 164 -1.18 1.76 8.62
CA ASP A 164 -2.17 1.83 9.70
C ASP A 164 -3.36 0.86 9.54
N ILE A 165 -3.22 -0.31 10.13
CA ILE A 165 -4.28 -1.34 10.10
C ILE A 165 -5.53 -0.99 10.92
N HIS A 166 -5.43 -0.02 11.83
CA HIS A 166 -6.60 0.46 12.55
C HIS A 166 -7.50 1.29 11.63
N HIS A 167 -6.88 2.11 10.79
CA HIS A 167 -7.59 2.92 9.80
C HIS A 167 -8.08 2.05 8.63
N GLU A 168 -7.24 1.18 8.12
CA GLU A 168 -7.52 0.32 6.96
C GLU A 168 -8.17 -1.04 7.34
N HIS A 169 -8.92 -1.09 8.44
CA HIS A 169 -9.50 -2.34 8.98
C HIS A 169 -10.40 -3.08 7.97
N ILE A 170 -11.11 -2.37 7.08
CA ILE A 170 -11.98 -2.97 6.05
C ILE A 170 -11.11 -3.66 5.01
N ALA A 171 -10.05 -3.00 4.52
CA ALA A 171 -9.11 -3.57 3.57
C ALA A 171 -8.44 -4.83 4.12
N LEU A 172 -8.02 -4.79 5.39
CA LEU A 172 -7.43 -5.94 6.09
C LEU A 172 -8.42 -7.11 6.20
N ALA A 173 -9.68 -6.83 6.56
CA ALA A 173 -10.71 -7.87 6.67
C ALA A 173 -10.99 -8.54 5.31
N GLU A 174 -11.04 -7.76 4.23
CA GLU A 174 -11.22 -8.28 2.88
C GLU A 174 -10.02 -9.10 2.42
N ALA A 175 -8.80 -8.63 2.66
CA ALA A 175 -7.57 -9.34 2.32
C ALA A 175 -7.51 -10.71 3.00
N LYS A 176 -7.82 -10.77 4.30
CA LYS A 176 -7.89 -12.01 5.06
C LYS A 176 -8.95 -12.97 4.54
N ARG A 177 -10.15 -12.46 4.24
CA ARG A 177 -11.24 -13.28 3.70
C ARG A 177 -10.87 -13.95 2.38
N LEU A 178 -9.99 -13.31 1.59
CA LEU A 178 -9.51 -13.83 0.31
C LEU A 178 -8.20 -14.63 0.43
N GLY A 179 -7.65 -14.81 1.63
CA GLY A 179 -6.39 -15.51 1.85
C GLY A 179 -5.17 -14.81 1.23
N MET A 180 -5.23 -13.49 1.07
CA MET A 180 -4.11 -12.70 0.56
C MET A 180 -3.04 -12.51 1.64
N ARG A 181 -1.77 -12.51 1.25
CA ARG A 181 -0.68 -12.12 2.18
C ARG A 181 -0.80 -10.65 2.56
N THR A 182 -0.75 -10.39 3.85
CA THR A 182 -0.92 -9.07 4.42
C THR A 182 0.38 -8.54 5.01
N PHE A 183 0.80 -7.37 4.56
CA PHE A 183 1.95 -6.62 5.05
C PHE A 183 1.43 -5.29 5.58
N ALA A 184 1.88 -4.85 6.74
CA ALA A 184 1.44 -3.55 7.23
C ALA A 184 2.43 -2.88 8.16
N MET A 185 2.46 -1.55 8.11
CA MET A 185 2.96 -0.72 9.20
C MET A 185 1.95 -0.76 10.35
N VAL A 186 2.43 -1.13 11.53
CA VAL A 186 1.61 -1.33 12.72
C VAL A 186 2.15 -0.47 13.85
N ASP A 187 1.37 0.51 14.27
CA ASP A 187 1.70 1.32 15.45
C ASP A 187 1.17 0.64 16.73
N THR A 188 1.54 1.18 17.87
CA THR A 188 1.26 0.65 19.22
C THR A 188 -0.23 0.56 19.57
N ASN A 189 -1.13 1.23 18.83
CA ASN A 189 -2.59 1.18 19.00
C ASN A 189 -3.25 -0.03 18.30
N SER A 190 -2.51 -0.80 17.55
CA SER A 190 -3.02 -1.83 16.65
C SER A 190 -2.62 -3.25 17.07
N ASP A 191 -3.33 -4.27 16.58
CA ASP A 191 -3.05 -5.68 16.86
C ASP A 191 -2.13 -6.29 15.78
N PRO A 192 -0.84 -6.54 16.07
CA PRO A 192 0.11 -7.07 15.09
C PRO A 192 -0.24 -8.47 14.62
N ASN A 193 -0.94 -9.26 15.42
CA ASN A 193 -1.33 -10.63 15.08
C ASN A 193 -2.40 -10.71 13.99
N LYS A 194 -2.98 -9.56 13.62
CA LYS A 194 -3.92 -9.48 12.50
C LYS A 194 -3.24 -9.44 11.13
N VAL A 195 -1.92 -9.36 11.06
CA VAL A 195 -1.15 -9.22 9.82
C VAL A 195 -0.11 -10.33 9.75
N ASP A 196 0.15 -10.85 8.55
CA ASP A 196 1.14 -11.92 8.36
C ASP A 196 2.57 -11.39 8.54
N PHE A 197 2.81 -10.16 8.06
CA PHE A 197 4.10 -9.47 8.15
C PHE A 197 3.92 -8.08 8.77
N PRO A 198 3.84 -7.98 10.10
CA PRO A 198 3.76 -6.69 10.78
C PRO A 198 5.12 -5.98 10.76
N ILE A 199 5.12 -4.69 10.51
CA ILE A 199 6.28 -3.80 10.58
C ILE A 199 5.98 -2.79 11.69
N PRO A 200 6.47 -3.00 12.91
CA PRO A 200 6.23 -2.07 14.02
C PRO A 200 6.87 -0.72 13.71
N ALA A 201 6.07 0.32 13.56
CA ALA A 201 6.57 1.64 13.19
C ALA A 201 5.50 2.72 13.39
N ASN A 202 5.97 3.96 13.50
CA ASN A 202 5.13 5.14 13.52
C ASN A 202 4.45 5.34 12.15
N ASP A 203 3.13 5.32 12.13
CA ASP A 203 2.31 5.51 10.94
C ASP A 203 1.76 6.95 10.77
N ASP A 204 2.03 7.84 11.74
CA ASP A 204 1.61 9.24 11.71
C ASP A 204 2.69 10.18 11.13
N ALA A 205 3.97 9.83 11.29
CA ALA A 205 5.07 10.65 10.78
C ALA A 205 5.35 10.37 9.31
N SER A 206 5.18 11.37 8.44
CA SER A 206 5.44 11.27 7.00
C SER A 206 6.86 10.79 6.67
N LYS A 207 7.87 11.19 7.47
CA LYS A 207 9.26 10.73 7.30
C LYS A 207 9.41 9.24 7.60
N SER A 208 8.72 8.72 8.62
CA SER A 208 8.70 7.30 8.97
C SER A 208 8.05 6.47 7.86
N VAL A 209 6.86 6.89 7.41
CA VAL A 209 6.15 6.24 6.30
C VAL A 209 7.01 6.21 5.05
N LYS A 210 7.65 7.34 4.71
CA LYS A 210 8.51 7.44 3.54
C LYS A 210 9.70 6.49 3.62
N LEU A 211 10.44 6.49 4.73
CA LEU A 211 11.64 5.64 4.90
C LEU A 211 11.31 4.15 4.72
N ILE A 212 10.24 3.69 5.37
CA ILE A 212 9.81 2.28 5.29
C ILE A 212 9.30 1.94 3.90
N THR A 213 8.47 2.81 3.31
CA THR A 213 7.91 2.57 1.98
C THR A 213 9.00 2.58 0.90
N ASP A 214 9.97 3.49 0.99
CA ASP A 214 11.09 3.56 0.03
C ASP A 214 11.95 2.28 0.08
N TYR A 215 12.22 1.74 1.27
CA TYR A 215 12.93 0.47 1.42
C TYR A 215 12.19 -0.70 0.81
N ILE A 216 10.88 -0.80 1.08
CA ILE A 216 10.00 -1.84 0.50
C ILE A 216 9.98 -1.75 -1.03
N VAL A 217 9.80 -0.53 -1.56
CA VAL A 217 9.79 -0.29 -3.01
C VAL A 217 11.14 -0.64 -3.66
N GLY A 218 12.25 -0.33 -2.98
CA GLY A 218 13.58 -0.76 -3.42
C GLY A 218 13.69 -2.27 -3.56
N SER A 219 13.22 -3.03 -2.56
CA SER A 219 13.23 -4.48 -2.60
C SER A 219 12.30 -5.06 -3.69
N ILE A 220 11.16 -4.42 -3.93
CA ILE A 220 10.26 -4.77 -5.05
C ILE A 220 10.95 -4.54 -6.40
N LYS A 221 11.65 -3.41 -6.58
CA LYS A 221 12.43 -3.12 -7.80
C LYS A 221 13.47 -4.19 -8.07
N GLU A 222 14.26 -4.54 -7.07
CA GLU A 222 15.24 -5.64 -7.19
C GLU A 222 14.57 -6.95 -7.63
N GLY A 223 13.42 -7.32 -7.06
CA GLY A 223 12.68 -8.51 -7.47
C GLY A 223 12.17 -8.46 -8.91
N MET A 224 11.73 -7.27 -9.37
CA MET A 224 11.31 -7.06 -10.76
C MET A 224 12.49 -7.13 -11.72
N GLU A 225 13.66 -6.62 -11.36
CA GLU A 225 14.89 -6.70 -12.15
C GLU A 225 15.39 -8.13 -12.28
N GLU A 226 15.42 -8.90 -11.18
CA GLU A 226 15.75 -10.32 -11.21
C GLU A 226 14.82 -11.11 -12.14
N ARG A 227 13.52 -10.78 -12.14
CA ARG A 227 12.57 -11.39 -13.06
C ARG A 227 12.84 -11.04 -14.52
N ARG A 228 13.19 -9.78 -14.81
CA ARG A 228 13.53 -9.35 -16.17
C ARG A 228 14.77 -10.07 -16.67
N ALA A 229 15.82 -10.15 -15.85
CA ALA A 229 17.04 -10.87 -16.19
C ALA A 229 16.80 -12.37 -16.45
N SER A 230 16.01 -13.05 -15.59
CA SER A 230 15.67 -14.46 -15.80
C SER A 230 14.90 -14.69 -17.12
N LYS A 231 13.99 -13.79 -17.48
CA LYS A 231 13.24 -13.90 -18.74
C LYS A 231 14.11 -13.65 -19.99
N GLN A 232 15.08 -12.75 -19.90
CA GLN A 232 16.02 -12.51 -21.00
C GLN A 232 16.91 -13.73 -21.24
N ALA A 233 17.45 -14.34 -20.17
CA ALA A 233 18.21 -15.57 -20.26
C ALA A 233 17.41 -16.73 -20.90
N GLU A 234 16.15 -16.93 -20.49
CA GLU A 234 15.26 -17.95 -21.08
C GLU A 234 14.95 -17.69 -22.58
N THR A 235 15.04 -16.43 -23.02
CA THR A 235 14.76 -16.06 -24.43
C THR A 235 15.99 -16.24 -25.30
N GLU A 236 17.19 -16.08 -24.73
CA GLU A 236 18.47 -16.26 -25.41
C GLU A 236 18.85 -17.75 -25.56
N GLU A 237 18.31 -18.63 -24.70
CA GLU A 237 18.50 -20.08 -24.77
C GLU A 237 17.55 -20.80 -25.74
N LYS A 238 16.58 -20.09 -26.33
CA LYS A 238 15.60 -20.64 -27.31
C LYS A 238 15.88 -20.18 -28.72
#